data_40a32a910e2c08d29c591eeab5344b0a
#
_entry.id   40a32a910e2c08d29c591eeab5344b0a
#
_cell.length_a   1.000
_cell.length_b   1.000
_cell.length_c   1.000
_cell.angle_alpha   90.00
_cell.angle_beta   90.00
_cell.angle_gamma   90.00
#
_symmetry.space_group_name_H-M   'P 1'
#
loop_
_entity.id
_entity.type
_entity.pdbx_description
1 polymer ?
#
loop_
_entity_poly.entity_id
_entity_poly.type
_entity_poly.pdbx_seq_one_letter_code
_entity_poly.pdbx_strand_id
1 'polypeptide(L)'
;MSGRVFYSFASPLYLSVVTVAELRRGVDLIRHRGDHPQASALEAWMATILSGYAPNILPVDIEISQMWGHLRVPDPTHEIDKLIAATALINDLTVVTRNVADFARTGVRLLNPFD
;
A
#
# COMPACT_ATOMS: atom_id res chain seq x y z
N MET A 1 -10.18 2.13 4.22
CA MET A 1 -8.82 1.75 3.78
C MET A 1 -7.96 3.00 3.75
N SER A 2 -6.85 2.97 4.42
CA SER A 2 -5.95 4.11 4.42
C SER A 2 -5.28 4.24 3.06
N GLY A 3 -5.17 5.46 2.55
CA GLY A 3 -4.55 5.70 1.26
C GLY A 3 -3.04 5.54 1.35
N ARG A 4 -2.55 4.33 1.16
CA ARG A 4 -1.12 4.02 1.18
C ARG A 4 -0.59 4.09 -0.23
N VAL A 5 -0.28 5.30 -0.66
CA VAL A 5 0.32 5.53 -1.97
C VAL A 5 1.74 6.05 -1.81
N PHE A 6 2.54 5.87 -2.82
CA PHE A 6 3.90 6.37 -2.87
C PHE A 6 4.00 7.50 -3.87
N TYR A 7 4.94 8.42 -3.66
CA TYR A 7 5.28 9.39 -4.69
C TYR A 7 6.78 9.68 -4.70
N SER A 8 7.23 10.23 -5.81
CA SER A 8 8.55 10.82 -5.94
C SER A 8 8.41 12.14 -6.70
N PHE A 9 9.46 12.97 -6.68
CA PHE A 9 9.45 14.22 -7.43
C PHE A 9 9.42 14.01 -8.94
N ALA A 10 9.86 12.85 -9.41
CA ALA A 10 9.93 12.57 -10.83
C ALA A 10 8.64 12.00 -11.41
N SER A 11 7.74 11.48 -10.56
CA SER A 11 6.56 10.77 -11.01
C SER A 11 5.45 10.91 -9.99
N PRO A 12 4.18 11.01 -10.44
CA PRO A 12 3.12 11.42 -9.52
C PRO A 12 2.83 10.42 -8.42
N LEU A 13 2.43 9.18 -8.74
CA LEU A 13 1.99 8.24 -7.71
C LEU A 13 2.34 6.81 -8.09
N TYR A 14 2.61 6.00 -7.07
CA TYR A 14 2.86 4.56 -7.18
C TYR A 14 2.01 3.80 -6.16
N LEU A 15 1.73 2.54 -6.45
CA LEU A 15 1.04 1.63 -5.53
C LEU A 15 1.87 0.35 -5.38
N SER A 16 1.78 -0.28 -4.21
CA SER A 16 2.30 -1.63 -4.01
C SER A 16 1.27 -2.65 -4.47
N VAL A 17 1.73 -3.82 -4.94
CA VAL A 17 0.84 -4.97 -5.18
C VAL A 17 0.11 -5.39 -3.89
N VAL A 18 0.68 -5.10 -2.72
CA VAL A 18 0.04 -5.33 -1.42
C VAL A 18 -1.22 -4.47 -1.28
N THR A 19 -1.18 -3.22 -1.74
CA THR A 19 -2.36 -2.34 -1.76
C THR A 19 -3.44 -2.91 -2.67
N VAL A 20 -3.06 -3.50 -3.80
CA VAL A 20 -4.01 -4.19 -4.69
C VAL A 20 -4.71 -5.33 -3.94
N ALA A 21 -3.95 -6.12 -3.18
CA ALA A 21 -4.52 -7.20 -2.38
C ALA A 21 -5.48 -6.68 -1.31
N GLU A 22 -5.15 -5.56 -0.67
CA GLU A 22 -6.03 -4.92 0.33
C GLU A 22 -7.32 -4.43 -0.30
N LEU A 23 -7.26 -3.85 -1.49
CA LEU A 23 -8.46 -3.42 -2.23
C LEU A 23 -9.35 -4.61 -2.55
N ARG A 24 -8.79 -5.70 -3.05
CA ARG A 24 -9.53 -6.93 -3.35
C ARG A 24 -10.21 -7.48 -2.11
N ARG A 25 -9.46 -7.56 -1.01
CA ARG A 25 -10.02 -8.03 0.25
C ARG A 25 -11.20 -7.17 0.71
N GLY A 26 -11.08 -5.85 0.56
CA GLY A 26 -12.17 -4.93 0.92
C GLY A 26 -13.43 -5.17 0.13
N VAL A 27 -13.32 -5.35 -1.19
CA VAL A 27 -14.46 -5.68 -2.06
C VAL A 27 -15.12 -6.99 -1.64
N ASP A 28 -14.29 -8.02 -1.43
CA ASP A 28 -14.80 -9.35 -1.13
C ASP A 28 -15.45 -9.42 0.26
N LEU A 29 -14.96 -8.63 1.22
CA LEU A 29 -15.61 -8.51 2.54
C LEU A 29 -17.02 -7.91 2.43
N ILE A 30 -17.19 -6.87 1.63
CA ILE A 30 -18.47 -6.23 1.43
C ILE A 30 -19.45 -7.21 0.76
N ARG A 31 -18.95 -7.94 -0.24
CA ARG A 31 -19.76 -8.98 -0.92
C ARG A 31 -20.15 -10.09 0.05
N HIS A 32 -19.23 -10.51 0.91
CA HIS A 32 -19.48 -11.54 1.91
C HIS A 32 -20.56 -11.12 2.91
N ARG A 33 -20.66 -9.83 3.23
CA ARG A 33 -21.71 -9.28 4.08
C ARG A 33 -23.07 -9.20 3.40
N GLY A 34 -23.14 -9.52 2.11
CA GLY A 34 -24.38 -9.52 1.34
C GLY A 34 -24.69 -8.22 0.61
N ASP A 35 -23.84 -7.20 0.71
CA ASP A 35 -24.05 -5.94 0.00
C ASP A 35 -23.45 -6.03 -1.41
N HIS A 36 -24.11 -6.79 -2.27
CA HIS A 36 -23.65 -7.03 -3.64
C HIS A 36 -23.60 -5.76 -4.51
N PRO A 37 -24.59 -4.85 -4.43
CA PRO A 37 -24.49 -3.61 -5.22
C PRO A 37 -23.26 -2.77 -4.89
N GLN A 38 -22.96 -2.59 -3.60
CA GLN A 38 -21.79 -1.83 -3.19
C GLN A 38 -20.48 -2.54 -3.58
N ALA A 39 -20.42 -3.85 -3.40
CA ALA A 39 -19.26 -4.64 -3.79
C ALA A 39 -18.97 -4.51 -5.29
N SER A 40 -20.01 -4.61 -6.12
CA SER A 40 -19.87 -4.49 -7.57
C SER A 40 -19.44 -3.08 -8.00
N ALA A 41 -19.95 -2.04 -7.35
CA ALA A 41 -19.56 -0.67 -7.63
C ALA A 41 -18.07 -0.44 -7.28
N LEU A 42 -17.64 -0.93 -6.13
CA LEU A 42 -16.24 -0.82 -5.70
C LEU A 42 -15.30 -1.65 -6.59
N GLU A 43 -15.76 -2.83 -7.02
CA GLU A 43 -14.98 -3.66 -7.93
C GLU A 43 -14.76 -2.98 -9.29
N ALA A 44 -15.79 -2.31 -9.81
CA ALA A 44 -15.66 -1.53 -11.04
C ALA A 44 -14.69 -0.37 -10.87
N TRP A 45 -14.76 0.34 -9.75
CA TRP A 45 -13.82 1.42 -9.42
C TRP A 45 -12.39 0.88 -9.30
N MET A 46 -12.22 -0.26 -8.64
CA MET A 46 -10.93 -0.93 -8.51
C MET A 46 -10.33 -1.26 -9.88
N ALA A 47 -11.14 -1.78 -10.80
CA ALA A 47 -10.68 -2.09 -12.16
C ALA A 47 -10.15 -0.82 -12.86
N THR A 48 -10.82 0.31 -12.68
CA THR A 48 -10.38 1.60 -13.22
C THR A 48 -9.03 2.02 -12.62
N ILE A 49 -8.86 1.89 -11.31
CA ILE A 49 -7.60 2.20 -10.63
C ILE A 49 -6.47 1.31 -11.12
N LEU A 50 -6.69 0.00 -11.20
CA LEU A 50 -5.66 -0.94 -11.66
C LEU A 50 -5.24 -0.65 -13.09
N SER A 51 -6.18 -0.33 -13.96
CA SER A 51 -5.89 0.02 -15.35
C SER A 51 -5.10 1.33 -15.45
N GLY A 52 -5.48 2.35 -14.68
CA GLY A 52 -4.83 3.66 -14.71
C GLY A 52 -3.42 3.66 -14.10
N TYR A 53 -3.16 2.80 -13.12
CA TYR A 53 -1.87 2.75 -12.42
C TYR A 53 -0.99 1.57 -12.83
N ALA A 54 -1.41 0.76 -13.82
CA ALA A 54 -0.69 -0.47 -14.16
C ALA A 54 0.84 -0.30 -14.24
N PRO A 55 1.39 0.73 -14.91
CA PRO A 55 2.84 0.90 -14.98
C PRO A 55 3.47 1.33 -13.66
N ASN A 56 2.68 1.82 -12.72
CA ASN A 56 3.14 2.35 -11.43
C ASN A 56 2.77 1.44 -10.26
N ILE A 57 2.39 0.20 -10.52
CA ILE A 57 2.14 -0.79 -9.48
C ILE A 57 3.43 -1.57 -9.25
N LEU A 58 3.99 -1.45 -8.04
CA LEU A 58 5.30 -1.98 -7.71
C LEU A 58 5.18 -3.40 -7.15
N PRO A 59 5.92 -4.36 -7.70
CA PRO A 59 5.92 -5.73 -7.18
C PRO A 59 6.74 -5.82 -5.90
N VAL A 60 6.54 -6.91 -5.17
CA VAL A 60 7.42 -7.31 -4.06
C VAL A 60 8.46 -8.28 -4.62
N ASP A 61 9.68 -7.80 -4.76
CA ASP A 61 10.79 -8.61 -5.26
C ASP A 61 11.70 -9.11 -4.13
N ILE A 62 12.83 -9.71 -4.49
CA ILE A 62 13.78 -10.26 -3.52
C ILE A 62 14.36 -9.17 -2.64
N GLU A 63 14.72 -8.03 -3.21
CA GLU A 63 15.30 -6.91 -2.49
C GLU A 63 14.33 -6.35 -1.45
N ILE A 64 13.09 -6.13 -1.86
CA ILE A 64 12.03 -5.66 -0.97
C ILE A 64 11.76 -6.69 0.13
N SER A 65 11.75 -7.97 -0.22
CA SER A 65 11.53 -9.04 0.75
C SER A 65 12.61 -9.08 1.82
N GLN A 66 13.88 -8.86 1.45
CA GLN A 66 14.98 -8.79 2.42
C GLN A 66 14.85 -7.57 3.32
N MET A 67 14.52 -6.42 2.76
CA MET A 67 14.28 -5.21 3.54
C MET A 67 13.12 -5.42 4.52
N TRP A 68 12.05 -6.04 4.07
CA TRP A 68 10.90 -6.37 4.91
C TRP A 68 11.30 -7.25 6.10
N GLY A 69 12.06 -8.30 5.85
CA GLY A 69 12.58 -9.15 6.91
C GLY A 69 13.41 -8.36 7.91
N HIS A 70 14.28 -7.48 7.42
CA HIS A 70 15.10 -6.59 8.25
C HIS A 70 14.24 -5.69 9.16
N LEU A 71 13.18 -5.09 8.61
CA LEU A 71 12.30 -4.19 9.36
C LEU A 71 11.48 -4.90 10.45
N ARG A 72 11.38 -6.23 10.39
CA ARG A 72 10.62 -7.02 11.35
C ARG A 72 11.45 -7.52 12.54
N VAL A 73 12.66 -7.03 12.68
CA VAL A 73 13.54 -7.37 13.82
C VAL A 73 13.77 -6.12 14.64
N PRO A 74 13.58 -6.17 15.96
CA PRO A 74 13.10 -7.31 16.78
C PRO A 74 11.57 -7.45 16.80
N ASP A 75 10.85 -6.47 16.33
CA ASP A 75 9.38 -6.42 16.42
C ASP A 75 8.75 -6.88 15.11
N PRO A 76 8.05 -8.04 15.10
CA PRO A 76 7.41 -8.54 13.88
C PRO A 76 6.02 -7.98 13.64
N THR A 77 5.50 -7.11 14.50
CA THR A 77 4.15 -6.54 14.35
C THR A 77 4.08 -5.52 13.21
N HIS A 78 2.87 -5.12 12.83
CA HIS A 78 2.62 -4.20 11.71
C HIS A 78 3.26 -4.70 10.41
N GLU A 79 3.11 -5.99 10.16
CA GLU A 79 3.82 -6.67 9.06
C GLU A 79 3.51 -6.10 7.69
N ILE A 80 2.24 -5.75 7.42
CA ILE A 80 1.84 -5.18 6.13
C ILE A 80 2.38 -3.76 5.97
N ASP A 81 2.30 -2.94 7.02
CA ASP A 81 2.87 -1.59 6.99
C ASP A 81 4.38 -1.63 6.76
N LYS A 82 5.07 -2.58 7.39
CA LYS A 82 6.51 -2.77 7.17
C LYS A 82 6.82 -3.23 5.75
N LEU A 83 5.96 -4.02 5.14
CA LEU A 83 6.13 -4.40 3.73
C LEU A 83 5.91 -3.20 2.80
N ILE A 84 4.93 -2.36 3.07
CA ILE A 84 4.73 -1.10 2.36
C ILE A 84 5.96 -0.20 2.52
N ALA A 85 6.48 -0.07 3.76
CA ALA A 85 7.68 0.71 4.02
C ALA A 85 8.91 0.17 3.28
N ALA A 86 9.10 -1.14 3.26
CA ALA A 86 10.20 -1.79 2.54
C ALA A 86 10.12 -1.47 1.04
N THR A 87 8.94 -1.53 0.45
CA THR A 87 8.73 -1.19 -0.95
C THR A 87 9.15 0.25 -1.23
N ALA A 88 8.76 1.18 -0.37
CA ALA A 88 9.10 2.59 -0.52
C ALA A 88 10.60 2.83 -0.32
N LEU A 89 11.22 2.20 0.68
CA LEU A 89 12.65 2.36 0.94
C LEU A 89 13.50 1.89 -0.24
N ILE A 90 13.20 0.72 -0.79
CA ILE A 90 13.97 0.17 -1.91
C ILE A 90 13.78 1.01 -3.18
N ASN A 91 12.62 1.60 -3.38
CA ASN A 91 12.30 2.40 -4.56
C ASN A 91 12.53 3.91 -4.34
N ASP A 92 13.05 4.32 -3.19
CA ASP A 92 13.31 5.71 -2.83
C ASP A 92 12.05 6.59 -2.94
N LEU A 93 10.97 6.12 -2.36
CA LEU A 93 9.67 6.79 -2.40
C LEU A 93 9.24 7.25 -1.01
N THR A 94 8.28 8.16 -0.99
CA THR A 94 7.62 8.63 0.24
C THR A 94 6.26 7.94 0.37
N VAL A 95 5.95 7.44 1.57
CA VAL A 95 4.62 6.87 1.86
C VAL A 95 3.68 7.99 2.25
N VAL A 96 2.56 8.08 1.56
CA VAL A 96 1.48 9.04 1.87
C VAL A 96 0.43 8.30 2.69
N THR A 97 0.26 8.67 3.94
CA THR A 97 -0.65 7.98 4.85
C THR A 97 -1.07 8.87 6.02
N ARG A 98 -2.26 8.63 6.55
CA ARG A 98 -2.70 9.19 7.84
C ARG A 98 -2.00 8.54 9.02
N ASN A 99 -1.62 7.28 8.88
CA ASN A 99 -1.17 6.42 9.97
C ASN A 99 0.35 6.51 10.12
N VAL A 100 0.86 7.73 10.30
CA VAL A 100 2.32 7.94 10.38
C VAL A 100 2.95 7.18 11.53
N ALA A 101 2.23 6.98 12.64
CA ALA A 101 2.74 6.25 13.79
C ALA A 101 3.09 4.80 13.46
N ASP A 102 2.33 4.18 12.56
CA ASP A 102 2.54 2.77 12.16
C ASP A 102 3.85 2.58 11.38
N PHE A 103 4.40 3.67 10.86
CA PHE A 103 5.63 3.67 10.04
C PHE A 103 6.83 4.29 10.76
N ALA A 104 6.65 4.77 12.00
CA ALA A 104 7.62 5.66 12.65
C ALA A 104 9.01 5.04 12.81
N ARG A 105 9.10 3.70 12.96
CA ARG A 105 10.37 3.00 13.21
C ARG A 105 11.00 2.42 11.95
N THR A 106 10.39 2.63 10.80
CA THR A 106 10.87 2.03 9.55
C THR A 106 11.95 2.85 8.85
N GLY A 107 12.06 4.13 9.19
CA GLY A 107 12.98 5.05 8.52
C GLY A 107 12.48 5.56 7.18
N VAL A 108 11.30 5.15 6.73
CA VAL A 108 10.74 5.62 5.47
C VAL A 108 10.27 7.06 5.59
N ARG A 109 10.40 7.82 4.50
CA ARG A 109 9.84 9.17 4.43
C ARG A 109 8.32 9.10 4.41
N LEU A 110 7.68 9.96 5.22
CA LEU A 110 6.24 9.96 5.39
C LEU A 110 5.66 11.34 5.08
N LEU A 111 4.48 11.34 4.50
CA LEU A 111 3.68 12.54 4.31
C LEU A 111 2.25 12.25 4.77
N ASN A 112 1.77 13.04 5.73
CA ASN A 112 0.37 13.02 6.11
C ASN A 112 -0.35 14.16 5.38
N PRO A 113 -1.21 13.86 4.39
CA PRO A 113 -1.85 14.90 3.59
C PRO A 113 -2.92 15.68 4.36
N PHE A 114 -3.23 15.29 5.60
CA PHE A 114 -4.27 15.90 6.42
C PHE A 114 -3.72 16.84 7.49
N ASP A 115 -2.42 17.01 7.56
CA ASP A 115 -1.76 17.91 8.52
C ASP A 115 -1.47 19.29 7.92
#